data_ac5ce64e6f85ae07f4bdc3570a30675e
#
_entry.id   ac5ce64e6f85ae07f4bdc3570a30675e
#
_cell.length_a   1.000
_cell.length_b   1.000
_cell.length_c   1.000
_cell.angle_alpha   90.00
_cell.angle_beta   90.00
_cell.angle_gamma   90.00
#
_symmetry.space_group_name_H-M   'P 1'
#
loop_
_entity.id
_entity.type
_entity.pdbx_description
1 polymer ?
#
loop_
_entity_poly.entity_id
_entity_poly.type
_entity_poly.pdbx_seq_one_letter_code
_entity_poly.pdbx_strand_id
1 'polypeptide(L)'
;MQQGEAMGKHGAMDCIFCSIVEGAAPSWRIYEDELAVAFLDISQVTTGHTLVVPKRHSSDIWSVTEEDAAAIMRSVHRVAGQLRGALQPLGLNVTQSNGFAAWQEVFHYHVHLVPRYGDDGLEPPWRGTWPSQEELTEIHRRIMQS
;
A
#
# COMPACT_ATOMS: atom_id res chain seq x y z
N MET A 1 13.97 23.97 -19.97
CA MET A 1 13.13 22.96 -20.63
C MET A 1 13.67 21.53 -20.50
N GLN A 2 14.96 21.32 -20.63
CA GLN A 2 15.56 19.99 -20.45
C GLN A 2 15.56 19.47 -19.01
N GLN A 3 15.47 20.35 -18.03
CA GLN A 3 15.47 19.96 -16.60
C GLN A 3 14.17 19.33 -16.15
N GLY A 4 13.03 19.66 -16.75
CA GLY A 4 11.74 19.11 -16.40
C GLY A 4 11.51 17.68 -16.88
N GLU A 5 11.98 17.36 -18.08
CA GLU A 5 11.90 16.00 -18.63
C GLU A 5 12.89 15.06 -17.96
N ALA A 6 14.08 15.56 -17.61
CA ALA A 6 15.07 14.78 -16.87
C ALA A 6 14.60 14.46 -15.44
N MET A 7 13.89 15.41 -14.79
CA MET A 7 13.33 15.18 -13.44
C MET A 7 12.19 14.15 -13.44
N GLY A 8 11.33 14.15 -14.45
CA GLY A 8 10.26 13.16 -14.58
C GLY A 8 10.79 11.74 -14.80
N LYS A 9 11.79 11.61 -15.65
CA LYS A 9 12.47 10.33 -15.88
C LYS A 9 13.31 9.90 -14.67
N HIS A 10 13.93 10.87 -13.99
CA HIS A 10 14.71 10.62 -12.78
C HIS A 10 13.83 10.13 -11.64
N GLY A 11 12.65 10.74 -11.41
CA GLY A 11 11.71 10.30 -10.39
C GLY A 11 11.24 8.86 -10.58
N ALA A 12 10.92 8.46 -11.82
CA ALA A 12 10.53 7.08 -12.13
C ALA A 12 11.70 6.10 -12.02
N MET A 13 12.92 6.50 -12.45
CA MET A 13 14.13 5.68 -12.35
C MET A 13 14.62 5.52 -10.90
N ASP A 14 14.40 6.53 -10.06
CA ASP A 14 14.78 6.50 -8.65
C ASP A 14 13.76 5.78 -7.78
N CYS A 15 12.60 5.42 -8.32
CA CYS A 15 11.58 4.68 -7.60
C CYS A 15 11.93 3.19 -7.59
N ILE A 16 12.20 2.66 -6.41
CA ILE A 16 12.52 1.23 -6.25
C ILE A 16 11.38 0.33 -6.73
N PHE A 17 10.13 0.72 -6.55
CA PHE A 17 8.99 -0.08 -7.00
C PHE A 17 8.83 -0.05 -8.52
N CYS A 18 9.12 1.07 -9.17
CA CYS A 18 9.21 1.11 -10.64
C CYS A 18 10.31 0.18 -11.15
N SER A 19 11.46 0.18 -10.51
CA SER A 19 12.56 -0.72 -10.86
C SER A 19 12.19 -2.20 -10.69
N ILE A 20 11.43 -2.52 -9.66
CA ILE A 20 10.90 -3.88 -9.42
C ILE A 20 9.90 -4.24 -10.51
N VAL A 21 8.96 -3.35 -10.82
CA VAL A 21 7.95 -3.57 -11.88
C VAL A 21 8.61 -3.85 -13.22
N GLU A 22 9.65 -3.11 -13.57
CA GLU A 22 10.40 -3.25 -14.81
C GLU A 22 11.35 -4.47 -14.83
N GLY A 23 11.55 -5.12 -13.70
CA GLY A 23 12.49 -6.23 -13.56
C GLY A 23 13.95 -5.81 -13.46
N ALA A 24 14.22 -4.50 -13.26
CA ALA A 24 15.59 -3.98 -13.11
C ALA A 24 16.12 -4.20 -11.69
N ALA A 25 15.25 -4.32 -10.68
CA ALA A 25 15.62 -4.65 -9.31
C ALA A 25 15.06 -6.03 -8.95
N PRO A 26 15.82 -6.85 -8.18
CA PRO A 26 15.33 -8.15 -7.74
C PRO A 26 14.18 -8.03 -6.75
N SER A 27 13.27 -8.99 -6.81
CA SER A 27 12.14 -9.06 -5.87
C SER A 27 11.62 -10.50 -5.81
N TRP A 28 10.90 -10.81 -4.73
CA TRP A 28 10.20 -12.08 -4.57
C TRP A 28 8.74 -11.88 -4.94
N ARG A 29 8.43 -11.93 -6.24
CA ARG A 29 7.06 -11.77 -6.74
C ARG A 29 6.23 -13.00 -6.41
N ILE A 30 5.02 -12.77 -5.93
CA ILE A 30 4.08 -13.84 -5.62
C ILE A 30 2.81 -13.76 -6.46
N TYR A 31 2.56 -12.62 -7.10
CA TYR A 31 1.41 -12.41 -7.98
C TYR A 31 1.72 -11.30 -8.99
N GLU A 32 1.17 -11.43 -10.18
CA GLU A 32 1.25 -10.40 -11.22
C GLU A 32 0.06 -10.51 -12.15
N ASP A 33 -0.48 -9.38 -12.57
CA ASP A 33 -1.43 -9.26 -13.67
C ASP A 33 -1.07 -8.06 -14.56
N GLU A 34 -1.99 -7.62 -15.43
CA GLU A 34 -1.73 -6.50 -16.33
C GLU A 34 -1.47 -5.17 -15.63
N LEU A 35 -2.10 -4.95 -14.46
CA LEU A 35 -2.10 -3.65 -13.78
C LEU A 35 -1.33 -3.66 -12.47
N ALA A 36 -1.06 -4.82 -11.88
CA ALA A 36 -0.52 -4.95 -10.54
C ALA A 36 0.58 -5.98 -10.42
N VAL A 37 1.46 -5.77 -9.45
CA VAL A 37 2.48 -6.73 -9.02
C VAL A 37 2.40 -6.84 -7.50
N ALA A 38 2.51 -8.06 -6.97
CA ALA A 38 2.67 -8.30 -5.54
C ALA A 38 4.01 -9.01 -5.27
N PHE A 39 4.74 -8.53 -4.29
CA PHE A 39 6.03 -9.07 -3.88
C PHE A 39 6.25 -8.94 -2.38
N LEU A 40 7.12 -9.76 -1.85
CA LEU A 40 7.45 -9.71 -0.42
C LEU A 40 8.18 -8.42 -0.08
N ASP A 41 7.78 -7.79 1.02
CA ASP A 41 8.57 -6.71 1.62
C ASP A 41 9.87 -7.32 2.18
N ILE A 42 11.00 -6.71 1.86
CA ILE A 42 12.29 -7.19 2.39
C ILE A 42 12.42 -6.96 3.89
N SER A 43 11.65 -6.02 4.44
CA SER A 43 11.51 -5.78 5.88
C SER A 43 10.22 -6.47 6.37
N GLN A 44 10.34 -7.72 6.74
CA GLN A 44 9.19 -8.53 7.16
C GLN A 44 8.73 -8.14 8.56
N VAL A 45 7.68 -7.36 8.66
CA VAL A 45 7.02 -7.05 9.96
C VAL A 45 6.52 -8.34 10.60
N THR A 46 5.93 -9.21 9.79
CA THR A 46 5.63 -10.60 10.12
C THR A 46 5.96 -11.47 8.91
N THR A 47 6.02 -12.76 9.11
CA THR A 47 6.26 -13.71 8.01
C THR A 47 5.15 -13.59 6.96
N GLY A 48 5.54 -13.28 5.74
CA GLY A 48 4.62 -13.12 4.62
C GLY A 48 4.16 -11.67 4.37
N HIS A 49 4.76 -10.68 5.06
CA HIS A 49 4.50 -9.28 4.77
C HIS A 49 4.72 -9.00 3.29
N THR A 50 3.67 -8.61 2.61
CA THR A 50 3.60 -8.46 1.16
C THR A 50 3.16 -7.05 0.79
N LEU A 51 3.68 -6.56 -0.32
CA LEU A 51 3.29 -5.29 -0.95
C LEU A 51 2.56 -5.58 -2.26
N VAL A 52 1.49 -4.84 -2.51
CA VAL A 52 0.80 -4.84 -3.80
C VAL A 52 0.88 -3.43 -4.39
N VAL A 53 1.42 -3.32 -5.58
CA VAL A 53 1.68 -2.04 -6.23
C VAL A 53 1.09 -2.02 -7.64
N PRO A 54 0.60 -0.85 -8.12
CA PRO A 54 0.26 -0.70 -9.54
C PRO A 54 1.56 -0.68 -10.38
N LYS A 55 1.48 -1.22 -11.58
CA LYS A 55 2.60 -1.14 -12.54
C LYS A 55 2.86 0.29 -12.98
N ARG A 56 1.80 1.08 -13.16
CA ARG A 56 1.89 2.49 -13.49
C ARG A 56 2.21 3.30 -12.23
N HIS A 57 3.23 4.15 -12.30
CA HIS A 57 3.64 4.98 -11.17
C HIS A 57 2.58 6.01 -10.80
N SER A 58 2.26 6.08 -9.53
CA SER A 58 1.53 7.16 -8.87
C SER A 58 1.98 7.23 -7.42
N SER A 59 2.02 8.42 -6.84
CA SER A 59 2.63 8.61 -5.52
C SER A 59 1.78 8.06 -4.38
N ASP A 60 0.48 8.31 -4.42
CA ASP A 60 -0.42 8.12 -3.28
C ASP A 60 -1.88 7.91 -3.73
N ILE A 61 -2.79 7.82 -2.77
CA ILE A 61 -4.21 7.58 -3.03
C ILE A 61 -4.89 8.73 -3.78
N TRP A 62 -4.36 9.96 -3.65
CA TRP A 62 -4.95 11.12 -4.34
C TRP A 62 -4.50 11.20 -5.80
N SER A 63 -3.36 10.63 -6.15
CA SER A 63 -2.82 10.65 -7.51
C SER A 63 -3.07 9.38 -8.31
N VAL A 64 -3.29 8.23 -7.65
CA VAL A 64 -3.61 6.98 -8.33
C VAL A 64 -4.96 7.10 -9.06
N THR A 65 -5.08 6.49 -10.24
CA THR A 65 -6.36 6.46 -10.94
C THR A 65 -7.35 5.52 -10.22
N GLU A 66 -8.63 5.81 -10.36
CA GLU A 66 -9.69 4.96 -9.80
C GLU A 66 -9.60 3.53 -10.33
N GLU A 67 -9.28 3.37 -11.61
CA GLU A 67 -9.03 2.08 -12.25
C GLU A 67 -7.90 1.30 -11.58
N ASP A 68 -6.76 1.94 -11.37
CA ASP A 68 -5.61 1.31 -10.73
C ASP A 68 -5.89 1.01 -9.25
N ALA A 69 -6.54 1.92 -8.53
CA ALA A 69 -6.93 1.69 -7.14
C ALA A 69 -7.85 0.46 -7.01
N ALA A 70 -8.83 0.34 -7.89
CA ALA A 70 -9.73 -0.81 -7.92
C ALA A 70 -8.98 -2.11 -8.29
N ALA A 71 -8.07 -2.05 -9.26
CA ALA A 71 -7.24 -3.18 -9.66
C ALA A 71 -6.35 -3.66 -8.51
N ILE A 72 -5.77 -2.73 -7.75
CA ILE A 72 -4.96 -3.06 -6.58
C ILE A 72 -5.80 -3.79 -5.53
N MET A 73 -7.02 -3.35 -5.24
CA MET A 73 -7.86 -4.05 -4.26
C MET A 73 -8.30 -5.44 -4.73
N ARG A 74 -8.54 -5.62 -6.02
CA ARG A 74 -8.77 -6.97 -6.57
C ARG A 74 -7.55 -7.88 -6.37
N SER A 75 -6.36 -7.36 -6.63
CA SER A 75 -5.11 -8.10 -6.42
C SER A 75 -4.86 -8.40 -4.95
N VAL A 76 -5.12 -7.44 -4.05
CA VAL A 76 -5.06 -7.62 -2.60
C VAL A 76 -5.95 -8.78 -2.16
N HIS A 77 -7.18 -8.85 -2.66
CA HIS A 77 -8.10 -9.93 -2.35
C HIS A 77 -7.53 -11.31 -2.74
N ARG A 78 -6.99 -11.41 -3.94
CA ARG A 78 -6.39 -12.65 -4.45
C ARG A 78 -5.14 -13.05 -3.66
N VAL A 79 -4.26 -12.10 -3.40
CA VAL A 79 -3.03 -12.32 -2.64
C VAL A 79 -3.34 -12.68 -1.18
N ALA A 80 -4.36 -12.07 -0.59
CA ALA A 80 -4.83 -12.44 0.76
C ALA A 80 -5.22 -13.93 0.84
N GLY A 81 -5.93 -14.43 -0.18
CA GLY A 81 -6.26 -15.85 -0.29
C GLY A 81 -5.02 -16.73 -0.43
N GLN A 82 -4.07 -16.31 -1.23
CA GLN A 82 -2.79 -17.00 -1.44
C GLN A 82 -1.98 -17.10 -0.13
N LEU A 83 -1.87 -15.99 0.61
CA LEU A 83 -1.18 -15.96 1.90
C LEU A 83 -1.89 -16.84 2.94
N ARG A 84 -3.21 -16.80 2.97
CA ARG A 84 -4.00 -17.63 3.86
C ARG A 84 -3.76 -19.13 3.61
N GLY A 85 -3.75 -19.53 2.36
CA GLY A 85 -3.51 -20.92 1.98
C GLY A 85 -2.10 -21.40 2.30
N ALA A 86 -1.10 -20.55 2.06
CA ALA A 86 0.30 -20.94 2.21
C ALA A 86 0.80 -20.88 3.65
N LEU A 87 0.43 -19.83 4.40
CA LEU A 87 1.02 -19.54 5.71
C LEU A 87 0.05 -19.72 6.88
N GLN A 88 -1.23 -19.90 6.61
CA GLN A 88 -2.27 -20.13 7.62
C GLN A 88 -2.25 -19.11 8.78
N PRO A 89 -2.20 -17.79 8.51
CA PRO A 89 -2.27 -16.78 9.56
C PRO A 89 -3.63 -16.81 10.25
N LEU A 90 -3.68 -16.32 11.49
CA LEU A 90 -4.92 -16.15 12.25
C LEU A 90 -5.71 -14.91 11.81
N GLY A 91 -5.05 -13.94 11.20
CA GLY A 91 -5.67 -12.73 10.70
C GLY A 91 -4.78 -12.05 9.68
N LEU A 92 -5.26 -10.93 9.15
CA LEU A 92 -4.54 -10.14 8.15
C LEU A 92 -4.86 -8.67 8.34
N ASN A 93 -3.83 -7.83 8.46
CA ASN A 93 -4.00 -6.39 8.33
C ASN A 93 -3.68 -5.96 6.90
N VAL A 94 -4.55 -5.16 6.34
CA VAL A 94 -4.37 -4.50 5.05
C VAL A 94 -4.26 -3.02 5.33
N THR A 95 -3.10 -2.42 5.05
CA THR A 95 -2.83 -1.02 5.36
C THR A 95 -2.26 -0.29 4.15
N GLN A 96 -2.56 1.00 4.07
CA GLN A 96 -2.07 1.87 3.02
C GLN A 96 -1.83 3.25 3.62
N SER A 97 -0.70 3.86 3.30
CA SER A 97 -0.28 5.14 3.88
C SER A 97 -0.05 6.18 2.80
N ASN A 98 -0.46 7.41 3.06
CA ASN A 98 -0.37 8.53 2.13
C ASN A 98 0.25 9.75 2.80
N GLY A 99 1.43 10.13 2.35
CA GLY A 99 2.18 11.27 2.86
C GLY A 99 3.05 10.92 4.08
N PHE A 100 3.99 11.80 4.36
CA PHE A 100 4.93 11.64 5.49
C PHE A 100 4.22 11.58 6.85
N ALA A 101 3.16 12.39 7.03
CA ALA A 101 2.40 12.41 8.28
C ALA A 101 1.71 11.08 8.59
N ALA A 102 1.48 10.25 7.58
CA ALA A 102 0.90 8.91 7.70
C ALA A 102 1.94 7.80 7.48
N TRP A 103 3.23 8.11 7.60
CA TRP A 103 4.37 7.18 7.53
C TRP A 103 4.58 6.53 6.17
N GLN A 104 4.19 7.18 5.09
CA GLN A 104 4.55 6.72 3.76
C GLN A 104 6.05 6.90 3.55
N GLU A 105 6.76 5.83 3.25
CA GLU A 105 8.21 5.84 3.02
C GLU A 105 8.55 5.85 1.52
N VAL A 106 7.87 5.02 0.74
CA VAL A 106 8.05 4.96 -0.72
C VAL A 106 6.87 5.65 -1.41
N PHE A 107 7.17 6.65 -2.25
CA PHE A 107 6.16 7.44 -2.95
C PHE A 107 5.80 6.83 -4.31
N HIS A 108 5.40 5.60 -4.24
CA HIS A 108 4.70 4.82 -5.24
C HIS A 108 3.56 4.13 -4.50
N TYR A 109 2.32 4.37 -4.92
CA TYR A 109 1.14 3.83 -4.25
C TYR A 109 1.29 2.33 -3.99
N HIS A 110 1.09 1.91 -2.77
CA HIS A 110 1.22 0.50 -2.41
C HIS A 110 0.36 0.16 -1.22
N VAL A 111 -0.09 -1.08 -1.18
CA VAL A 111 -0.89 -1.65 -0.10
C VAL A 111 -0.09 -2.76 0.57
N HIS A 112 0.00 -2.68 1.89
CA HIS A 112 0.62 -3.71 2.73
C HIS A 112 -0.39 -4.78 3.10
N LEU A 113 0.01 -6.04 2.99
CA LEU A 113 -0.67 -7.16 3.60
C LEU A 113 0.25 -7.73 4.68
N VAL A 114 -0.20 -7.65 5.93
CA VAL A 114 0.56 -8.10 7.10
C VAL A 114 -0.19 -9.28 7.73
N PRO A 115 0.23 -10.52 7.45
CA PRO A 115 -0.34 -11.70 8.11
C PRO A 115 -0.13 -11.62 9.62
N ARG A 116 -1.17 -11.95 10.38
CA ARG A 116 -1.12 -11.86 11.83
C ARG A 116 -1.13 -13.24 12.47
N TYR A 117 -0.24 -13.41 13.44
CA TYR A 117 -0.05 -14.66 14.19
C TYR A 117 -0.25 -14.36 15.68
N GLY A 118 -0.64 -15.37 16.46
CA GLY A 118 -1.02 -15.15 17.85
C GLY A 118 0.10 -14.64 18.77
N ASP A 119 1.34 -14.85 18.35
CA ASP A 119 2.56 -14.51 19.11
C ASP A 119 3.47 -13.53 18.38
N ASP A 120 2.94 -12.75 17.46
CA ASP A 120 3.72 -11.83 16.62
C ASP A 120 4.17 -10.55 17.34
N GLY A 121 3.65 -10.27 18.54
CA GLY A 121 4.06 -9.15 19.36
C GLY A 121 3.63 -7.78 18.88
N LEU A 122 2.83 -7.70 17.81
CA LEU A 122 2.36 -6.42 17.27
C LEU A 122 1.15 -5.91 18.04
N GLU A 123 1.14 -4.61 18.29
CA GLU A 123 0.03 -3.90 18.93
C GLU A 123 -0.60 -2.91 17.93
N PRO A 124 -1.88 -2.53 18.13
CA PRO A 124 -2.51 -1.50 17.32
C PRO A 124 -1.70 -0.19 17.36
N PRO A 125 -1.49 0.48 16.22
CA PRO A 125 -0.59 1.64 16.15
C PRO A 125 -1.13 2.90 16.80
N TRP A 126 -2.44 2.97 17.08
CA TRP A 126 -3.09 4.13 17.71
C TRP A 126 -4.27 3.72 18.56
N ARG A 127 -4.68 4.64 19.42
CA ARG A 127 -5.87 4.47 20.25
C ARG A 127 -6.95 5.45 19.80
N GLY A 128 -8.21 5.01 19.88
CA GLY A 128 -9.36 5.86 19.59
C GLY A 128 -9.58 6.89 20.67
N THR A 129 -10.22 8.00 20.29
CA THR A 129 -10.82 8.97 21.20
C THR A 129 -12.35 8.78 21.17
N TRP A 130 -13.03 9.40 22.11
CA TRP A 130 -14.50 9.27 22.23
C TRP A 130 -15.12 10.67 22.15
N PRO A 131 -15.18 11.28 20.94
CA PRO A 131 -15.79 12.59 20.79
C PRO A 131 -17.29 12.56 21.11
N SER A 132 -17.85 13.71 21.50
CA SER A 132 -19.28 13.86 21.71
C SER A 132 -20.07 13.76 20.41
N GLN A 133 -21.38 13.58 20.51
CA GLN A 133 -22.25 13.59 19.33
C GLN A 133 -22.20 14.93 18.59
N GLU A 134 -22.06 16.04 19.32
CA GLU A 134 -21.93 17.37 18.72
C GLU A 134 -20.64 17.50 17.90
N GLU A 135 -19.52 17.03 18.44
CA GLU A 135 -18.23 17.01 17.75
C GLU A 135 -18.30 16.13 16.48
N LEU A 136 -18.90 14.95 16.57
CA LEU A 136 -19.09 14.07 15.41
C LEU A 136 -19.98 14.72 14.35
N THR A 137 -21.04 15.40 14.76
CA THR A 137 -21.94 16.11 13.85
C THR A 137 -21.20 17.22 13.11
N GLU A 138 -20.34 17.98 13.80
CA GLU A 138 -19.55 19.04 13.17
C GLU A 138 -18.53 18.45 12.20
N ILE A 139 -17.83 17.38 12.56
CA ILE A 139 -16.90 16.70 11.65
C ILE A 139 -17.64 16.21 10.41
N HIS A 140 -18.80 15.56 10.59
CA HIS A 140 -19.64 15.10 9.48
C HIS A 140 -20.04 16.25 8.56
N ARG A 141 -20.50 17.37 9.12
CA ARG A 141 -20.89 18.56 8.36
C ARG A 141 -19.73 19.08 7.49
N ARG A 142 -18.52 19.18 8.05
CA ARG A 142 -17.33 19.62 7.32
C ARG A 142 -16.99 18.71 6.15
N ILE A 143 -17.08 17.39 6.35
CA ILE A 143 -16.81 16.41 5.29
C ILE A 143 -17.86 16.53 4.17
N MET A 144 -19.14 16.67 4.53
CA MET A 144 -20.23 16.72 3.56
C MET A 144 -20.29 18.02 2.76
N GLN A 145 -19.60 19.06 3.19
CA GLN A 145 -19.52 20.35 2.49
C GLN A 145 -18.32 20.45 1.54
N SER A 146 -17.44 19.46 1.51
CA SER A 146 -16.26 19.46 0.65
C SER A 146 -16.57 19.06 -0.78
#